data_de988d518efa6041c8b9a4cb03bb04a4
#
_entry.id   de988d518efa6041c8b9a4cb03bb04a4
#
_cell.length_a   1.000
_cell.length_b   1.000
_cell.length_c   1.000
_cell.angle_alpha   90.00
_cell.angle_beta   90.00
_cell.angle_gamma   90.00
#
_symmetry.space_group_name_H-M   'P 1'
#
loop_
_entity.id
_entity.type
_entity.pdbx_description
1 polymer ?
#
loop_
_entity_poly.entity_id
_entity_poly.type
_entity_poly.pdbx_seq_one_letter_code
_entity_poly.pdbx_strand_id
1 'polypeptide(L)'
;SLACGLAVRALQISGAALADESLFTGNLWLEAVVLLAASPILEEYFFRGVLYGRCKELVSAPAAAFMTAAFFGVFHWDLVQGIYSFFMGLILAYLMEKTNTVKAPVVFHFAANLAALVLEVF
;
A
#
# COMPACT_ATOMS: atom_id res chain seq x y z
N SER A 1 5.54 13.13 -20.26
CA SER A 1 5.61 14.32 -19.41
C SER A 1 6.12 13.95 -18.02
N LEU A 2 6.75 14.88 -17.32
CA LEU A 2 7.30 14.67 -15.98
C LEU A 2 6.22 14.15 -14.99
N ALA A 3 5.00 14.66 -15.08
CA ALA A 3 3.87 14.25 -14.27
C ALA A 3 3.48 12.79 -14.49
N CYS A 4 3.55 12.28 -15.71
CA CYS A 4 3.27 10.88 -16.01
C CYS A 4 4.36 9.94 -15.43
N GLY A 5 5.62 10.37 -15.51
CA GLY A 5 6.73 9.63 -14.90
C GLY A 5 6.66 9.58 -13.37
N LEU A 6 6.17 10.66 -12.74
CA LEU A 6 5.97 10.74 -11.30
C LEU A 6 4.79 9.86 -10.85
N ALA A 7 3.69 9.86 -11.59
CA ALA A 7 2.54 8.98 -11.32
C ALA A 7 2.92 7.50 -11.44
N VAL A 8 3.69 7.12 -12.46
CA VAL A 8 4.19 5.74 -12.64
C VAL A 8 5.12 5.33 -11.49
N ARG A 9 5.99 6.23 -11.02
CA ARG A 9 6.85 5.95 -9.86
C ARG A 9 6.05 5.81 -8.56
N ALA A 10 5.08 6.69 -8.33
CA ALA A 10 4.19 6.60 -7.18
C ALA A 10 3.35 5.30 -7.18
N LEU A 11 2.96 4.82 -8.36
CA LEU A 11 2.31 3.51 -8.56
C LEU A 11 3.21 2.33 -8.25
N GLN A 12 4.47 2.40 -8.65
CA GLN A 12 5.47 1.40 -8.27
C GLN A 12 5.64 1.36 -6.75
N ILE A 13 5.52 2.52 -6.09
CA ILE A 13 5.54 2.63 -4.62
C ILE A 13 4.30 1.97 -3.98
N SER A 14 3.14 2.02 -4.62
CA SER A 14 1.89 1.47 -4.08
C SER A 14 1.63 -0.01 -4.40
N GLY A 15 2.54 -0.68 -5.11
CA GLY A 15 2.36 -2.10 -5.48
C GLY A 15 1.36 -2.34 -6.61
N ALA A 16 0.91 -1.29 -7.27
CA ALA A 16 0.03 -1.39 -8.42
C ALA A 16 0.76 -1.87 -9.71
N ALA A 17 1.77 -2.72 -9.55
CA ALA A 17 2.49 -3.36 -10.65
C ALA A 17 1.60 -4.25 -11.55
N LEU A 18 0.32 -4.40 -11.20
CA LEU A 18 -0.69 -5.07 -12.02
C LEU A 18 -1.54 -4.09 -12.83
N ALA A 19 -1.34 -2.78 -12.67
CA ALA A 19 -2.02 -1.81 -13.52
C ALA A 19 -1.29 -1.76 -14.86
N ASP A 20 -1.91 -2.32 -15.88
CA ASP A 20 -1.49 -2.17 -17.27
C ASP A 20 -1.33 -0.67 -17.57
N GLU A 21 -0.22 -0.28 -18.20
CA GLU A 21 0.01 1.11 -18.65
C GLU A 21 -1.16 1.67 -19.49
N SER A 22 -1.97 0.79 -20.08
CA SER A 22 -3.18 1.15 -20.82
C SER A 22 -4.29 1.78 -19.97
N LEU A 23 -4.26 1.60 -18.64
CA LEU A 23 -5.20 2.23 -17.71
C LEU A 23 -4.86 3.70 -17.43
N PHE A 24 -3.64 4.12 -17.77
CA PHE A 24 -3.21 5.51 -17.60
C PHE A 24 -3.56 6.32 -18.85
N THR A 25 -4.70 6.97 -18.78
CA THR A 25 -5.26 7.78 -19.88
C THR A 25 -4.58 9.16 -20.00
N GLY A 26 -3.54 9.45 -19.22
CA GLY A 26 -2.95 10.78 -19.13
C GLY A 26 -3.82 11.78 -18.36
N ASN A 27 -4.88 11.32 -17.71
CA ASN A 27 -5.69 12.15 -16.82
C ASN A 27 -5.12 12.12 -15.40
N LEU A 28 -4.37 13.15 -15.05
CA LEU A 28 -3.70 13.29 -13.75
C LEU A 28 -4.65 13.12 -12.56
N TRP A 29 -5.87 13.61 -12.66
CA TRP A 29 -6.86 13.50 -11.57
C TRP A 29 -7.34 12.08 -11.37
N LEU A 30 -7.59 11.34 -12.45
CA LEU A 30 -8.00 9.95 -12.38
C LEU A 30 -6.86 9.09 -11.80
N GLU A 31 -5.64 9.31 -12.26
CA GLU A 31 -4.45 8.64 -11.75
C GLU A 31 -4.25 8.92 -10.25
N ALA A 32 -4.40 10.16 -9.82
CA ALA A 32 -4.30 10.54 -8.42
C ALA A 32 -5.37 9.85 -7.56
N VAL A 33 -6.62 9.78 -8.01
CA VAL A 33 -7.69 9.08 -7.28
C VAL A 33 -7.41 7.59 -7.17
N VAL A 34 -6.97 6.95 -8.23
CA VAL A 34 -6.61 5.52 -8.22
C VAL A 34 -5.47 5.26 -7.25
N LEU A 35 -4.40 6.06 -7.32
CA LEU A 35 -3.23 5.91 -6.47
C LEU A 35 -3.49 6.17 -4.99
N LEU A 36 -4.19 7.26 -4.71
CA LEU A 36 -4.35 7.73 -3.33
C LEU A 36 -5.50 7.03 -2.61
N ALA A 37 -6.52 6.58 -3.33
CA ALA A 37 -7.71 6.02 -2.72
C ALA A 37 -7.93 4.54 -3.08
N ALA A 38 -8.04 4.20 -4.35
CA ALA A 38 -8.43 2.86 -4.76
C ALA A 38 -7.37 1.81 -4.38
N SER A 39 -6.10 2.08 -4.65
CA SER A 39 -5.01 1.14 -4.35
C SER A 39 -4.87 0.85 -2.86
N PRO A 40 -4.75 1.85 -1.97
CA PRO A 40 -4.73 1.60 -0.53
C PRO A 40 -5.95 0.86 0.00
N ILE A 41 -7.15 1.16 -0.49
CA ILE A 41 -8.36 0.46 -0.08
C ILE A 41 -8.26 -1.03 -0.42
N LEU A 42 -7.96 -1.37 -1.67
CA LEU A 42 -7.85 -2.75 -2.12
C LEU A 42 -6.74 -3.51 -1.40
N GLU A 43 -5.56 -2.89 -1.27
CA GLU A 43 -4.42 -3.49 -0.58
C GLU A 43 -4.72 -3.77 0.88
N GLU A 44 -5.29 -2.80 1.61
CA GLU A 44 -5.58 -2.99 3.04
C GLU A 44 -6.72 -3.99 3.29
N TYR A 45 -7.75 -4.00 2.48
CA TYR A 45 -8.78 -5.02 2.58
C TYR A 45 -8.23 -6.43 2.34
N PHE A 46 -7.31 -6.59 1.41
CA PHE A 46 -6.65 -7.87 1.16
C PHE A 46 -5.66 -8.23 2.26
N PHE A 47 -4.67 -7.38 2.54
CA PHE A 47 -3.59 -7.72 3.46
C PHE A 47 -4.02 -7.70 4.93
N ARG A 48 -4.80 -6.72 5.35
CA ARG A 48 -5.23 -6.56 6.76
C ARG A 48 -6.62 -7.10 7.01
N GLY A 49 -7.52 -6.95 6.06
CA GLY A 49 -8.87 -7.47 6.18
C GLY A 49 -8.94 -9.01 6.06
N VAL A 50 -8.20 -9.60 5.14
CA VAL A 50 -8.26 -11.04 4.87
C VAL A 50 -7.00 -11.75 5.34
N LEU A 51 -5.84 -11.44 4.77
CA LEU A 51 -4.61 -12.22 4.99
C LEU A 51 -4.14 -12.17 6.45
N TYR A 52 -4.08 -11.00 7.05
CA TYR A 52 -3.69 -10.85 8.45
C TYR A 52 -4.64 -11.58 9.40
N GLY A 53 -5.93 -11.45 9.18
CA GLY A 53 -6.94 -12.17 9.96
C GLY A 53 -6.77 -13.70 9.88
N ARG A 54 -6.54 -14.22 8.69
CA ARG A 54 -6.30 -15.67 8.49
C ARG A 54 -5.00 -16.14 9.10
N CYS A 55 -3.94 -15.36 9.00
CA CYS A 55 -2.66 -15.69 9.64
C CYS A 55 -2.82 -15.75 11.17
N LYS A 56 -3.61 -14.87 11.77
CA LYS A 56 -3.87 -14.87 13.23
C LYS A 56 -4.60 -16.11 13.73
N GLU A 57 -5.30 -16.82 12.87
CA GLU A 57 -5.92 -18.13 13.23
C GLU A 57 -4.87 -19.22 13.42
N LEU A 58 -3.69 -19.07 12.82
CA LEU A 58 -2.63 -20.07 12.81
C LEU A 58 -1.43 -19.74 13.68
N VAL A 59 -1.13 -18.44 13.84
CA VAL A 59 0.05 -17.93 14.56
C VAL A 59 -0.32 -16.75 15.44
N SER A 60 0.61 -16.32 16.31
CA SER A 60 0.42 -15.14 17.15
C SER A 60 0.26 -13.85 16.31
N ALA A 61 -0.37 -12.82 16.88
CA ALA A 61 -0.56 -11.55 16.21
C ALA A 61 0.77 -10.90 15.74
N PRO A 62 1.87 -10.87 16.54
CA PRO A 62 3.15 -10.39 16.06
C PRO A 62 3.72 -11.19 14.89
N ALA A 63 3.60 -12.52 14.93
CA ALA A 63 4.03 -13.39 13.83
C ALA A 63 3.21 -13.15 12.56
N ALA A 64 1.89 -13.02 12.68
CA ALA A 64 1.00 -12.68 11.57
C ALA A 64 1.35 -11.31 10.96
N ALA A 65 1.62 -10.31 11.81
CA ALA A 65 2.06 -8.98 11.37
C ALA A 65 3.36 -9.06 10.58
N PHE A 66 4.36 -9.79 11.07
CA PHE A 66 5.63 -9.98 10.37
C PHE A 66 5.45 -10.67 9.01
N MET A 67 4.71 -11.78 8.99
CA MET A 67 4.46 -12.56 7.77
C MET A 67 3.74 -11.73 6.70
N THR A 68 2.67 -11.06 7.05
CA THR A 68 1.90 -10.24 6.11
C THR A 68 2.66 -9.01 5.65
N ALA A 69 3.49 -8.41 6.51
CA ALA A 69 4.38 -7.32 6.15
C ALA A 69 5.49 -7.79 5.19
N ALA A 70 6.04 -8.99 5.38
CA ALA A 70 7.02 -9.57 4.48
C ALA A 70 6.42 -9.82 3.08
N PHE A 71 5.21 -10.39 3.00
CA PHE A 71 4.50 -10.53 1.74
C PHE A 71 4.21 -9.18 1.09
N PHE A 72 3.79 -8.20 1.86
CA PHE A 72 3.54 -6.85 1.36
C PHE A 72 4.80 -6.23 0.76
N GLY A 73 5.95 -6.41 1.41
CA GLY A 73 7.25 -5.96 0.89
C GLY A 73 7.65 -6.66 -0.41
N VAL A 74 7.55 -7.99 -0.45
CA VAL A 74 7.91 -8.79 -1.64
C VAL A 74 7.01 -8.45 -2.84
N PHE A 75 5.76 -8.10 -2.59
CA PHE A 75 4.80 -7.74 -3.64
C PHE A 75 5.21 -6.51 -4.46
N HIS A 76 6.12 -5.68 -3.94
CA HIS A 76 6.55 -4.45 -4.62
C HIS A 76 7.68 -4.65 -5.66
N TRP A 77 8.27 -5.84 -5.77
CA TRP A 77 9.29 -6.25 -6.78
C TRP A 77 10.56 -5.39 -6.86
N ASP A 78 10.68 -4.34 -6.06
CA ASP A 78 11.86 -3.50 -5.94
C ASP A 78 12.41 -3.57 -4.52
N LEU A 79 13.73 -3.69 -4.36
CA LEU A 79 14.33 -3.90 -3.05
C LEU A 79 14.11 -2.73 -2.09
N VAL A 80 14.29 -1.51 -2.56
CA VAL A 80 14.13 -0.29 -1.73
C VAL A 80 12.67 -0.13 -1.34
N GLN A 81 11.78 -0.28 -2.32
CA GLN A 81 10.34 -0.24 -2.09
C GLN A 81 9.87 -1.38 -1.19
N GLY A 82 10.43 -2.57 -1.39
CA GLY A 82 10.11 -3.73 -0.57
C GLY A 82 10.48 -3.54 0.90
N ILE A 83 11.64 -2.96 1.18
CA ILE A 83 12.06 -2.63 2.55
C ILE A 83 11.11 -1.58 3.16
N TYR A 84 10.84 -0.49 2.46
CA TYR A 84 9.89 0.53 2.90
C TYR A 84 8.51 -0.08 3.16
N SER A 85 8.00 -0.87 2.22
CA SER A 85 6.68 -1.50 2.33
C SER A 85 6.62 -2.54 3.45
N PHE A 86 7.71 -3.22 3.75
CA PHE A 86 7.78 -4.12 4.89
C PHE A 86 7.55 -3.37 6.20
N PHE A 87 8.29 -2.29 6.44
CA PHE A 87 8.10 -1.49 7.66
C PHE A 87 6.73 -0.82 7.71
N MET A 88 6.28 -0.28 6.59
CA MET A 88 4.91 0.23 6.46
C MET A 88 3.89 -0.86 6.80
N GLY A 89 4.10 -2.07 6.29
CA GLY A 89 3.26 -3.23 6.55
C GLY A 89 3.14 -3.60 8.01
N LEU A 90 4.23 -3.48 8.79
CA LEU A 90 4.20 -3.68 10.24
C LEU A 90 3.35 -2.63 10.96
N ILE A 91 3.48 -1.36 10.56
CA ILE A 91 2.68 -0.26 11.13
C ILE A 91 1.20 -0.47 10.81
N LEU A 92 0.87 -0.83 9.58
CA LEU A 92 -0.51 -1.06 9.16
C LEU A 92 -1.15 -2.25 9.86
N ALA A 93 -0.40 -3.33 10.07
CA ALA A 93 -0.86 -4.48 10.86
C ALA A 93 -1.08 -4.10 12.34
N TYR A 94 -0.20 -3.29 12.91
CA TYR A 94 -0.37 -2.75 14.25
C TYR A 94 -1.65 -1.91 14.40
N LEU A 95 -1.91 -1.04 13.42
CA LEU A 95 -3.13 -0.22 13.40
C LEU A 95 -4.38 -1.11 13.30
N MET A 96 -4.34 -2.13 12.46
CA MET A 96 -5.45 -3.11 12.36
C MET A 96 -5.69 -3.83 13.68
N GLU A 97 -4.63 -4.27 14.35
CA GLU A 97 -4.73 -4.96 15.65
C GLU A 97 -5.31 -4.06 16.74
N LYS A 98 -4.83 -2.83 16.82
CA LYS A 98 -5.24 -1.87 17.85
C LYS A 98 -6.64 -1.32 17.68
N THR A 99 -7.06 -1.10 16.45
CA THR A 99 -8.37 -0.48 16.15
C THR A 99 -9.46 -1.49 15.81
N ASN A 100 -9.05 -2.72 15.48
CA ASN A 100 -9.93 -3.80 15.01
C ASN A 100 -10.82 -3.37 13.83
N THR A 101 -10.32 -2.47 12.99
CA THR A 101 -10.99 -2.02 11.77
C THR A 101 -9.97 -1.77 10.66
N VAL A 102 -10.31 -2.18 9.45
CA VAL A 102 -9.49 -1.93 8.25
C VAL A 102 -9.45 -0.44 7.86
N LYS A 103 -10.39 0.36 8.35
CA LYS A 103 -10.45 1.81 8.07
C LYS A 103 -9.19 2.54 8.57
N ALA A 104 -8.67 2.18 9.72
CA ALA A 104 -7.48 2.83 10.28
C ALA A 104 -6.23 2.61 9.40
N PRO A 105 -5.85 1.37 9.00
CA PRO A 105 -4.74 1.20 8.07
C PRO A 105 -5.01 1.82 6.69
N VAL A 106 -6.25 1.81 6.18
CA VAL A 106 -6.60 2.47 4.92
C VAL A 106 -6.30 3.98 4.98
N VAL A 107 -6.77 4.66 6.02
CA VAL A 107 -6.56 6.11 6.20
C VAL A 107 -5.06 6.42 6.34
N PHE A 108 -4.34 5.64 7.13
CA PHE A 108 -2.90 5.83 7.30
C PHE A 108 -2.13 5.60 6.00
N HIS A 109 -2.45 4.56 5.25
CA HIS A 109 -1.83 4.24 3.96
C HIS A 109 -2.11 5.34 2.93
N PHE A 110 -3.35 5.83 2.87
CA PHE A 110 -3.71 6.98 2.05
C PHE A 110 -2.87 8.21 2.40
N ALA A 111 -2.75 8.55 3.68
CA ALA A 111 -1.97 9.69 4.14
C ALA A 111 -0.48 9.54 3.81
N ALA A 112 0.08 8.34 3.93
CA ALA A 112 1.47 8.06 3.58
C ALA A 112 1.72 8.23 2.07
N ASN A 113 0.81 7.73 1.22
CA ASN A 113 0.90 7.91 -0.23
C ASN A 113 0.76 9.39 -0.63
N LEU A 114 -0.15 10.12 0.02
CA LEU A 114 -0.31 11.56 -0.20
C LEU A 114 0.95 12.32 0.19
N ALA A 115 1.54 12.02 1.34
CA ALA A 115 2.78 12.64 1.79
C ALA A 115 3.93 12.37 0.81
N ALA A 116 4.07 11.13 0.34
CA ALA A 116 5.08 10.78 -0.66
C ALA A 116 4.88 11.56 -1.96
N LEU A 117 3.65 11.65 -2.43
CA LEU A 117 3.33 12.43 -3.65
C LEU A 117 3.66 13.92 -3.48
N VAL A 118 3.32 14.51 -2.34
CA VAL A 118 3.63 15.92 -2.05
C VAL A 118 5.14 16.16 -2.02
N LEU A 119 5.91 15.27 -1.38
CA LEU A 119 7.37 15.37 -1.31
C LEU A 119 8.06 15.20 -2.67
N GLU A 120 7.45 14.46 -3.60
CA GLU A 120 7.98 14.32 -4.96
C GLU A 120 7.67 15.52 -5.85
N VAL A 121 6.57 16.24 -5.59
CA VAL A 121 6.12 17.38 -6.42
C VAL A 121 6.76 18.69 -5.95
N PHE A 122 7.06 18.82 -4.67
CA PHE A 122 7.62 20.04 -4.04
C PHE A 122 9.00 19.78 -3.43
#